data_fb5ee20d015d7856d2880b54cc759244
#
_entry.id   fb5ee20d015d7856d2880b54cc759244
#
_cell.length_a   1.000
_cell.length_b   1.000
_cell.length_c   1.000
_cell.angle_alpha   90.00
_cell.angle_beta   90.00
_cell.angle_gamma   90.00
#
_symmetry.space_group_name_H-M   'P 1'
#
loop_
_entity.id
_entity.type
_entity.pdbx_description
1 polymer ?
#
loop_
_entity_poly.entity_id
_entity_poly.type
_entity_poly.pdbx_seq_one_letter_code
_entity_poly.pdbx_strand_id
1 'polypeptide(L)' 'MKVYIALEDVLNDKGISKNMLCEACKLQRTQLNNYCKNKVSRVDLNILAKICEFLECTPNDILNLQ' A
#
# COMPACT_ATOMS: atom_id res chain seq x y z
N MET A 1 2.66 20.42 4.63
CA MET A 1 1.91 19.15 4.78
C MET A 1 2.32 18.18 3.70
N LYS A 2 2.45 16.92 4.05
CA LYS A 2 2.78 15.86 3.09
C LYS A 2 1.82 14.70 3.25
N VAL A 3 1.46 14.08 2.13
CA VAL A 3 0.75 12.82 2.14
C VAL A 3 1.80 11.72 2.25
N TYR A 4 1.59 10.80 3.18
CA TYR A 4 2.52 9.71 3.37
C TYR A 4 1.77 8.38 3.32
N ILE A 5 2.42 7.36 2.78
CA ILE A 5 1.80 6.05 2.60
C ILE A 5 2.13 5.16 3.79
N ALA A 6 1.11 4.77 4.55
CA ALA A 6 1.25 3.94 5.75
C ALA A 6 1.01 2.46 5.45
N LEU A 7 1.28 2.03 4.22
CA LEU A 7 0.98 0.66 3.79
C LEU A 7 1.71 -0.39 4.60
N GLU A 8 2.98 -0.14 4.92
CA GLU A 8 3.77 -1.09 5.69
C GLU A 8 3.19 -1.29 7.08
N ASP A 9 2.73 -0.22 7.70
CA ASP A 9 2.09 -0.30 9.02
C ASP A 9 0.81 -1.13 8.96
N VAL A 10 0.00 -0.94 7.92
CA VAL A 10 -1.23 -1.71 7.73
C VAL A 10 -0.93 -3.19 7.53
N LEU A 11 0.09 -3.51 6.72
CA LEU A 11 0.50 -4.89 6.51
C LEU A 11 0.94 -5.55 7.81
N ASN A 12 1.73 -4.84 8.62
CA ASN A 12 2.19 -5.35 9.90
C ASN A 12 1.02 -5.59 10.86
N ASP A 13 0.08 -4.66 10.92
CA ASP A 13 -1.09 -4.78 11.79
C ASP A 13 -1.95 -5.99 11.41
N LYS A 14 -2.06 -6.28 10.12
CA LYS A 14 -2.88 -7.37 9.63
C LYS A 14 -2.12 -8.69 9.51
N GLY A 15 -0.82 -8.68 9.75
CA GLY A 15 0.00 -9.89 9.65
C GLY A 15 0.15 -10.39 8.23
N ILE A 16 0.12 -9.50 7.25
CA ILE A 16 0.22 -9.85 5.84
C ILE A 16 1.60 -9.47 5.33
N SER A 17 2.26 -10.41 4.64
CA SER A 17 3.58 -10.18 4.08
C SER A 17 3.48 -9.42 2.75
N LYS A 18 4.58 -8.76 2.40
CA LYS A 18 4.66 -8.07 1.10
C LYS A 18 4.51 -9.04 -0.07
N ASN A 19 5.03 -10.26 0.07
CA ASN A 19 4.90 -11.27 -0.97
C ASN A 19 3.44 -11.65 -1.20
N MET A 20 2.68 -11.81 -0.12
CA MET A 20 1.25 -12.13 -0.22
C MET A 20 0.51 -11.02 -0.96
N LEU A 21 0.81 -9.78 -0.62
CA LEU A 21 0.15 -8.65 -1.28
C LEU A 21 0.53 -8.55 -2.74
N CYS A 22 1.80 -8.77 -3.09
CA CYS A 22 2.25 -8.75 -4.48
C CYS A 22 1.53 -9.81 -5.32
N GLU A 23 1.39 -11.01 -4.78
CA GLU A 23 0.71 -12.10 -5.49
C GLU A 23 -0.78 -11.81 -5.64
N ALA A 24 -1.42 -11.32 -4.59
CA ALA A 24 -2.86 -11.06 -4.60
C ALA A 24 -3.22 -9.93 -5.56
N CYS A 25 -2.40 -8.88 -5.60
CA CYS A 25 -2.66 -7.70 -6.41
C CYS A 25 -1.88 -7.68 -7.73
N LYS A 26 -1.09 -8.71 -7.99
CA LYS A 26 -0.25 -8.82 -9.19
C LYS A 26 0.67 -7.62 -9.35
N LEU A 27 1.32 -7.24 -8.25
CA LEU A 27 2.26 -6.13 -8.22
C LEU A 27 3.69 -6.64 -8.31
N GLN A 28 4.57 -5.82 -8.87
CA GLN A 28 6.00 -6.08 -8.80
C GLN A 28 6.51 -5.70 -7.42
N ARG A 29 7.47 -6.47 -6.91
CA ARG A 29 8.02 -6.23 -5.58
C ARG A 29 8.66 -4.85 -5.47
N THR A 30 9.34 -4.41 -6.52
CA THR A 30 9.98 -3.10 -6.55
C THR A 30 8.95 -1.99 -6.39
N GLN A 31 7.82 -2.12 -7.08
CA GLN A 31 6.74 -1.14 -7.01
C GLN A 31 6.16 -1.06 -5.60
N LEU A 32 5.91 -2.22 -5.00
CA LEU A 32 5.39 -2.26 -3.63
C LEU A 32 6.39 -1.68 -2.64
N ASN A 33 7.67 -2.00 -2.78
CA ASN A 33 8.69 -1.46 -1.91
C ASN A 33 8.76 0.07 -1.99
N ASN A 34 8.62 0.62 -3.19
CA ASN A 34 8.62 2.07 -3.37
C ASN A 34 7.44 2.72 -2.65
N TYR A 35 6.27 2.08 -2.68
CA TYR A 35 5.11 2.58 -1.93
C TYR A 35 5.38 2.52 -0.43
N CYS A 36 5.88 1.40 0.06
CA CYS A 36 6.16 1.23 1.49
C CYS A 36 7.20 2.21 2.01
N LYS A 37 8.16 2.57 1.17
CA LYS A 37 9.25 3.48 1.55
C LYS A 37 8.95 4.93 1.19
N ASN A 38 7.77 5.21 0.68
CA ASN A 38 7.35 6.54 0.28
C ASN A 38 8.26 7.17 -0.78
N LYS A 39 8.72 6.35 -1.72
CA LYS A 39 9.60 6.80 -2.81
C LYS A 39 8.82 7.07 -4.10
N VAL A 40 7.54 7.36 -3.98
CA VAL A 40 6.69 7.66 -5.13
C VAL A 40 6.05 9.04 -4.94
N SER A 41 5.85 9.73 -6.05
CA SER A 41 5.11 10.99 -6.04
C SER A 41 3.69 10.82 -6.59
N ARG A 42 3.39 9.64 -7.10
CA ARG A 42 2.08 9.31 -7.69
C ARG A 42 1.62 7.95 -7.20
N VAL A 43 0.31 7.81 -7.06
CA VAL A 43 -0.31 6.54 -6.69
C VAL A 43 -1.29 6.17 -7.79
N ASP A 44 -1.17 4.96 -8.33
CA ASP A 44 -2.12 4.43 -9.30
C ASP A 44 -3.40 4.06 -8.55
N LEU A 45 -4.51 4.66 -8.95
CA LEU A 45 -5.79 4.43 -8.26
C LEU A 45 -6.28 3.00 -8.41
N ASN A 46 -5.97 2.33 -9.52
CA ASN A 46 -6.35 0.94 -9.70
C ASN A 46 -5.58 0.03 -8.75
N ILE A 47 -4.30 0.30 -8.57
CA ILE A 47 -3.46 -0.44 -7.62
C ILE A 47 -3.96 -0.20 -6.21
N LEU A 48 -4.24 1.04 -5.86
CA LEU A 48 -4.76 1.39 -4.55
C LEU A 48 -6.08 0.66 -4.27
N ALA A 49 -6.97 0.59 -5.25
CA ALA A 49 -8.23 -0.12 -5.11
C ALA A 49 -8.02 -1.60 -4.84
N LYS A 50 -7.10 -2.24 -5.56
CA LYS A 50 -6.79 -3.66 -5.35
C LYS A 50 -6.23 -3.91 -3.96
N ILE A 51 -5.35 -3.04 -3.50
CA ILE A 51 -4.76 -3.15 -2.17
C ILE A 51 -5.85 -3.02 -1.10
N CYS A 52 -6.71 -2.02 -1.23
CA CYS A 52 -7.80 -1.80 -0.28
C CYS A 52 -8.76 -2.99 -0.24
N GLU A 53 -9.11 -3.55 -1.39
CA GLU A 53 -9.98 -4.72 -1.45
C GLU A 53 -9.35 -5.92 -0.75
N PHE A 54 -8.07 -6.19 -1.03
CA PHE A 54 -7.39 -7.33 -0.44
C PHE A 54 -7.23 -7.19 1.07
N LEU A 55 -6.90 -6.00 1.53
CA LEU A 55 -6.68 -5.73 2.95
C LEU A 55 -7.98 -5.42 3.70
N GLU A 56 -9.08 -5.28 2.97
CA GLU A 56 -10.38 -4.90 3.56
C GLU A 56 -10.26 -3.61 4.36
N CYS A 57 -9.62 -2.60 3.76
CA CYS A 57 -9.43 -1.31 4.40
C CYS A 57 -9.83 -0.19 3.43
N THR A 58 -9.80 1.04 3.93
CA THR A 58 -10.11 2.22 3.13
C THR A 58 -8.83 2.93 2.73
N PRO A 59 -8.86 3.78 1.68
CA PRO A 59 -7.69 4.60 1.33
C PRO A 59 -7.20 5.47 2.50
N ASN A 60 -8.09 5.88 3.39
CA ASN A 60 -7.71 6.67 4.57
C ASN A 60 -6.79 5.90 5.51
N ASP A 61 -6.89 4.58 5.53
CA ASP A 61 -6.02 3.74 6.35
C ASP A 61 -4.60 3.70 5.79
N ILE A 62 -4.46 3.88 4.49
CA ILE A 62 -3.18 3.77 3.79
C ILE A 62 -2.55 5.13 3.57
N LEU A 63 -3.34 6.13 3.19
CA LEU A 63 -2.85 7.48 2.88
C LEU A 63 -3.12 8.41 4.05
N ASN A 64 -2.05 8.96 4.60
CA ASN A 64 -2.12 9.86 5.74
C ASN A 64 -1.52 11.21 5.40
N LEU A 65 -2.09 12.25 5.98
CA LEU A 65 -1.61 13.61 5.80
C LEU A 65 -0.85 14.04 7.06
N GLN A 66 0.36 14.49 6.86
CA GLN A 66 1.19 14.99 7.97
C GLN A 66 1.66 16.41 7.72
#